data_f5b50a930a2a6032f878b344a4f192dc
#
_entry.id   f5b50a930a2a6032f878b344a4f192dc
#
_cell.length_a   1.000
_cell.length_b   1.000
_cell.length_c   1.000
_cell.angle_alpha   90.00
_cell.angle_beta   90.00
_cell.angle_gamma   90.00
#
_symmetry.space_group_name_H-M   'P 1'
#
loop_
_entity.id
_entity.type
_entity.pdbx_description
1 polymer ?
#
loop_
_entity_poly.entity_id
_entity_poly.type
_entity_poly.pdbx_seq_one_letter_code
_entity_poly.pdbx_strand_id
1 'polypeptide(L)'
;MAKKIYLADDEQDIREILTEFLSNAGYEVTAYKNGDTLFSVFQEKPCDLVILDIMMPGSDGLSICKKLRTISSVPIIILTAKDSESDHNVVNLPST
;
A
#
# COMPACT_ATOMS: atom_id res chain seq x y z
N MET A 1 3.77 -20.79 1.83
CA MET A 1 4.50 -19.67 1.91
C MET A 1 3.68 -18.49 2.13
N ALA A 2 4.11 -17.57 2.87
CA ALA A 2 3.35 -16.37 3.17
C ALA A 2 3.34 -15.45 1.97
N LYS A 3 2.23 -14.81 1.74
CA LYS A 3 2.15 -13.79 0.72
C LYS A 3 2.78 -12.52 1.24
N LYS A 4 3.42 -11.79 0.35
CA LYS A 4 4.10 -10.57 0.74
C LYS A 4 3.25 -9.36 0.44
N ILE A 5 3.17 -8.47 1.39
CA ILE A 5 2.41 -7.22 1.26
C ILE A 5 3.34 -6.05 1.52
N TYR A 6 3.34 -5.08 0.60
CA TYR A 6 4.05 -3.82 0.82
C TYR A 6 3.00 -2.77 1.13
N LEU A 7 3.27 -1.96 2.14
CA LEU A 7 2.33 -0.97 2.62
C LEU A 7 3.03 0.37 2.69
N ALA A 8 2.43 1.41 2.18
CA ALA A 8 2.98 2.76 2.30
C ALA A 8 1.97 3.68 2.95
N ASP A 9 2.36 4.31 4.04
CA ASP A 9 1.51 5.26 4.74
C ASP A 9 2.43 6.16 5.54
N ASP A 10 2.19 7.46 5.53
CA ASP A 10 3.09 8.36 6.24
C ASP A 10 2.82 8.41 7.72
N GLU A 11 1.74 7.82 8.22
CA GLU A 11 1.46 7.84 9.64
C GLU A 11 1.96 6.58 10.30
N GLN A 12 2.81 6.73 11.26
CA GLN A 12 3.41 5.59 11.91
C GLN A 12 2.38 4.70 12.59
N ASP A 13 1.38 5.29 13.21
CA ASP A 13 0.38 4.50 13.91
C ASP A 13 -0.37 3.58 12.95
N ILE A 14 -0.69 4.08 11.77
CA ILE A 14 -1.40 3.28 10.80
C ILE A 14 -0.50 2.16 10.29
N ARG A 15 0.77 2.48 10.03
CA ARG A 15 1.69 1.44 9.59
C ARG A 15 1.77 0.31 10.62
N GLU A 16 1.84 0.67 11.89
CA GLU A 16 1.97 -0.34 12.93
C GLU A 16 0.72 -1.17 13.07
N ILE A 17 -0.44 -0.54 13.05
CA ILE A 17 -1.68 -1.25 13.18
C ILE A 17 -1.88 -2.22 12.04
N LEU A 18 -1.67 -1.76 10.82
CA LEU A 18 -1.88 -2.62 9.68
C LEU A 18 -0.86 -3.74 9.60
N THR A 19 0.39 -3.43 9.94
CA THR A 19 1.43 -4.45 9.92
C THR A 19 1.09 -5.55 10.93
N GLU A 20 0.66 -5.17 12.11
CA GLU A 20 0.35 -6.16 13.11
C GLU A 20 -0.87 -6.98 12.71
N PHE A 21 -1.90 -6.32 12.23
CA PHE A 21 -3.11 -7.00 11.85
C PHE A 21 -2.85 -8.00 10.73
N LEU A 22 -2.14 -7.56 9.70
CA LEU A 22 -1.90 -8.42 8.56
C LEU A 22 -0.88 -9.52 8.86
N SER A 23 0.10 -9.22 9.69
CA SER A 23 1.05 -10.25 10.10
C SER A 23 0.37 -11.34 10.88
N ASN A 24 -0.56 -10.96 11.74
CA ASN A 24 -1.30 -11.96 12.50
C ASN A 24 -2.19 -12.80 11.61
N ALA A 25 -2.56 -12.29 10.47
CA ALA A 25 -3.37 -13.05 9.52
C ALA A 25 -2.50 -13.97 8.63
N GLY A 26 -1.22 -13.96 8.83
CA GLY A 26 -0.36 -14.87 8.08
C GLY A 26 0.40 -14.26 6.91
N TYR A 27 0.36 -12.95 6.76
CA TYR A 27 1.07 -12.31 5.67
C TYR A 27 2.43 -11.78 6.11
N GLU A 28 3.31 -11.63 5.15
CA GLU A 28 4.60 -11.05 5.43
C GLU A 28 4.54 -9.60 4.99
N VAL A 29 4.55 -8.66 5.90
CA VAL A 29 4.29 -7.26 5.62
C VAL A 29 5.54 -6.42 5.80
N THR A 30 5.81 -5.56 4.84
CA THR A 30 6.87 -4.56 4.98
C THR A 30 6.24 -3.20 4.78
N ALA A 31 6.44 -2.31 5.71
CA ALA A 31 5.83 -1.00 5.68
C ALA A 31 6.83 0.08 5.35
N TYR A 32 6.42 1.04 4.55
CA TYR A 32 7.26 2.14 4.13
C TYR A 32 6.59 3.45 4.45
N LYS A 33 7.38 4.50 4.66
CA LYS A 33 6.83 5.79 4.99
C LYS A 33 6.29 6.52 3.79
N ASN A 34 6.71 6.18 2.62
CA ASN A 34 6.24 6.85 1.43
C ASN A 34 6.21 5.90 0.26
N GLY A 35 5.52 6.32 -0.77
CA GLY A 35 5.33 5.47 -1.92
C GLY A 35 6.55 5.35 -2.81
N ASP A 36 7.41 6.37 -2.82
CA ASP A 36 8.60 6.31 -3.66
C ASP A 36 9.52 5.20 -3.23
N THR A 37 9.69 5.03 -1.92
CA THR A 37 10.53 3.97 -1.40
C THR A 37 9.89 2.62 -1.72
N LEU A 38 8.58 2.52 -1.55
CA LEU A 38 7.90 1.27 -1.86
C LEU A 38 8.09 0.92 -3.33
N PHE A 39 7.94 1.89 -4.20
CA PHE A 39 8.06 1.65 -5.62
C PHE A 39 9.47 1.18 -5.97
N SER A 40 10.49 1.80 -5.39
CA SER A 40 11.87 1.41 -5.63
C SER A 40 12.12 -0.03 -5.22
N VAL A 41 11.62 -0.42 -4.07
CA VAL A 41 11.83 -1.78 -3.59
C VAL A 41 11.04 -2.75 -4.46
N PHE A 42 9.84 -2.36 -4.86
CA PHE A 42 9.02 -3.25 -5.69
C PHE A 42 9.70 -3.57 -7.01
N GLN A 43 10.41 -2.61 -7.58
CA GLN A 43 11.09 -2.86 -8.83
C GLN A 43 12.15 -3.94 -8.70
N GLU A 44 12.76 -4.05 -7.53
CA GLU A 44 13.76 -5.08 -7.33
C GLU A 44 13.17 -6.34 -6.77
N LYS A 45 12.22 -6.24 -5.88
CA LYS A 45 11.61 -7.40 -5.26
C LYS A 45 10.11 -7.21 -5.25
N PRO A 46 9.42 -7.71 -6.25
CA PRO A 46 7.97 -7.56 -6.27
C PRO A 46 7.27 -8.30 -5.14
N CYS A 47 6.06 -7.90 -4.85
CA CYS A 47 5.27 -8.52 -3.80
C CYS A 47 3.93 -8.93 -4.36
N ASP A 48 3.08 -9.50 -3.50
CA ASP A 48 1.80 -10.03 -3.92
C ASP A 48 0.65 -9.06 -3.79
N LEU A 49 0.78 -8.06 -2.96
CA LEU A 49 -0.27 -7.07 -2.75
C LEU A 49 0.35 -5.76 -2.27
N VAL A 50 -0.17 -4.64 -2.74
CA VAL A 50 0.32 -3.33 -2.32
C VAL A 50 -0.83 -2.57 -1.70
N ILE A 51 -0.58 -1.92 -0.57
CA ILE A 51 -1.56 -1.06 0.09
C ILE A 51 -0.95 0.34 0.14
N LEU A 52 -1.67 1.32 -0.40
CA LEU A 52 -1.17 2.68 -0.48
C LEU A 52 -2.14 3.66 0.14
N ASP A 53 -1.62 4.58 0.94
CA ASP A 53 -2.42 5.66 1.44
C ASP A 53 -2.44 6.73 0.36
N ILE A 54 -3.61 7.30 0.09
CA ILE A 54 -3.71 8.27 -0.96
C ILE A 54 -3.12 9.59 -0.54
N MET A 55 -3.10 9.92 0.71
CA MET A 55 -2.64 11.22 1.15
C MET A 55 -1.27 11.11 1.75
N MET A 56 -0.26 11.09 0.96
CA MET A 56 1.11 11.05 1.45
C MET A 56 1.89 12.22 0.91
N PRO A 57 2.82 12.74 1.67
CA PRO A 57 3.66 13.82 1.18
C PRO A 57 4.49 13.35 0.01
N GLY A 58 4.77 14.20 -0.87
CA GLY A 58 5.57 13.88 -2.03
C GLY A 58 4.69 13.27 -3.09
N SER A 59 4.86 12.00 -3.37
CA SER A 59 4.03 11.34 -4.35
C SER A 59 2.82 10.77 -3.68
N ASP A 60 1.66 11.08 -4.16
CA ASP A 60 0.47 10.54 -3.52
C ASP A 60 0.24 9.10 -3.97
N GLY A 61 -0.70 8.44 -3.31
CA GLY A 61 -0.95 7.04 -3.59
C GLY A 61 -1.39 6.77 -5.00
N LEU A 62 -2.13 7.69 -5.60
CA LEU A 62 -2.59 7.48 -6.97
C LEU A 62 -1.45 7.54 -7.97
N SER A 63 -0.50 8.44 -7.75
CA SER A 63 0.66 8.52 -8.63
C SER A 63 1.48 7.24 -8.55
N ILE A 64 1.66 6.72 -7.35
CA ILE A 64 2.42 5.49 -7.19
C ILE A 64 1.67 4.32 -7.82
N CYS A 65 0.36 4.31 -7.69
CA CYS A 65 -0.44 3.27 -8.29
C CYS A 65 -0.25 3.26 -9.81
N LYS A 66 -0.26 4.44 -10.42
CA LYS A 66 -0.05 4.52 -11.86
C LYS A 66 1.32 4.01 -12.26
N LYS A 67 2.34 4.36 -11.50
CA LYS A 67 3.68 3.88 -11.80
C LYS A 67 3.74 2.35 -11.69
N LEU A 68 3.13 1.79 -10.67
CA LEU A 68 3.14 0.35 -10.50
C LEU A 68 2.43 -0.34 -11.66
N ARG A 69 1.36 0.27 -12.17
CA ARG A 69 0.63 -0.36 -13.26
C ARG A 69 1.43 -0.41 -14.55
N THR A 70 2.45 0.42 -14.70
CA THR A 70 3.27 0.36 -15.90
C THR A 70 4.20 -0.84 -15.86
N ILE A 71 4.43 -1.44 -14.69
CA ILE A 71 5.38 -2.54 -14.59
C ILE A 71 4.76 -3.81 -14.03
N SER A 72 3.55 -3.78 -13.54
CA SER A 72 2.99 -4.94 -12.89
C SER A 72 1.49 -4.86 -12.82
N SER A 73 0.85 -6.01 -12.70
CA SER A 73 -0.59 -6.04 -12.46
C SER A 73 -0.86 -6.43 -11.01
N VAL A 74 0.06 -6.20 -10.11
CA VAL A 74 -0.12 -6.55 -8.72
C VAL A 74 -1.37 -5.88 -8.17
N PRO A 75 -2.17 -6.55 -7.37
CA PRO A 75 -3.34 -5.92 -6.78
C PRO A 75 -2.94 -4.77 -5.85
N ILE A 76 -3.65 -3.66 -5.94
CA ILE A 76 -3.36 -2.48 -5.14
C ILE A 76 -4.62 -2.05 -4.43
N ILE A 77 -4.50 -1.82 -3.13
CA ILE A 77 -5.61 -1.31 -2.33
C ILE A 77 -5.26 0.10 -1.92
N ILE A 78 -6.14 1.04 -2.19
CA ILE A 78 -5.90 2.43 -1.84
C ILE A 78 -6.71 2.76 -0.58
N LEU A 79 -6.03 3.29 0.41
CA LEU A 79 -6.69 3.73 1.62
C LEU A 79 -7.10 5.18 1.47
N THR A 80 -8.37 5.46 1.68
CA THR A 80 -8.82 6.82 1.50
C THR A 80 -9.39 7.38 2.74
N ALA A 81 -8.88 7.12 3.80
CA ALA A 81 -9.47 7.38 4.96
C ALA A 81 -9.45 8.57 5.54
N LYS A 82 -9.07 9.54 5.09
CA LYS A 82 -8.99 10.60 5.77
C LYS A 82 -10.18 11.17 6.17
N ASP A 83 -11.22 11.12 5.71
CA ASP A 83 -12.18 11.77 6.04
C ASP A 83 -13.17 11.21 6.66
N SER A 84 -13.44 11.52 7.23
CA SER A 84 -14.09 11.09 8.07
C SER A 84 -15.29 10.51 7.81
N GLU A 85 -16.08 10.95 7.31
CA GLU A 85 -17.26 10.45 7.34
C GLU A 85 -17.37 9.30 6.66
N SER A 86 -16.73 9.00 6.04
CA SER A 86 -17.00 7.99 5.35
C SER A 86 -16.55 6.81 5.65
N ASP A 87 -16.09 6.60 6.08
CA ASP A 87 -15.79 5.44 6.41
C ASP A 87 -14.95 4.71 5.64
N HIS A 88 -14.25 4.49 5.68
CA HIS A 88 -13.40 3.60 5.35
C HIS A 88 -13.22 3.25 4.22
N ASN A 89 -12.89 3.48 3.73
CA ASN A 89 -12.79 3.14 2.69
C ASN A 89 -11.67 2.59 2.05
N VAL A 90 -11.59 1.43 1.78
CA VAL A 90 -10.56 0.78 1.06
C VAL A 90 -11.07 0.56 -0.33
N VAL A 91 -10.40 1.09 -1.30
CA VAL A 91 -10.83 0.97 -2.65
C VAL A 91 -9.89 0.04 -3.38
N ASN A 92 -10.44 -1.01 -3.95
CA ASN A 92 -9.62 -1.96 -4.66
C ASN A 92 -9.63 -1.61 -6.12
N LEU A 93 -8.55 -1.13 -6.62
CA LEU A 93 -8.49 -0.68 -7.99
C LEU A 93 -8.29 -1.84 -8.95
N PRO A 94 -9.00 -1.81 -10.06
CA PRO A 94 -8.86 -2.91 -11.02
C PRO A 94 -7.52 -2.84 -11.68
N SER A 95 -7.08 -3.95 -12.16
CA SER A 95 -5.80 -3.95 -12.76
C SER A 95 -5.83 -3.55 -14.18
N THR A 96 -6.88 -3.34 -14.79
CA THR A 96 -6.83 -2.92 -16.17
C THR A 96 -6.94 -1.48 -16.33
#